data_f52e61d11dfdbec098ad2f17f92f4767
#
_entry.id   f52e61d11dfdbec098ad2f17f92f4767
#
_cell.length_a   1.000
_cell.length_b   1.000
_cell.length_c   1.000
_cell.angle_alpha   90.00
_cell.angle_beta   90.00
_cell.angle_gamma   90.00
#
_symmetry.space_group_name_H-M   'P 1'
#
loop_
_entity.id
_entity.type
_entity.pdbx_description
1 polymer ?
#
loop_
_entity_poly.entity_id
_entity_poly.type
_entity_poly.pdbx_seq_one_letter_code
_entity_poly.pdbx_strand_id
1 'polypeptide(L)'
;MQTHCLPNLPDTATFHRGRLIACNGESGVRHPEKPSRHPSTRLIPSRKRIALVAHDNRKEQLATWALKRRTKLIEHELYATRRTADIIAEALNAPVFHLLSGPLGGDQQIGSRIAESKIDILIFFWDPLGHQPRDSDVKPLLRLATAYNIPNACNEATADCIISSLLLDAEPEAGGKPPNHNLLTIRETADYLRLPLSSLYYLVQRGQIPAIQIGGRWRIKKSSLDGMLLG
;
A
#
# COMPACT_ATOMS: atom_id res chain seq x y z
N MET A 1 40.92 -32.42 44.37
CA MET A 1 41.58 -31.87 43.18
C MET A 1 40.98 -32.55 41.97
N GLN A 2 40.00 -31.95 41.33
CA GLN A 2 39.41 -32.43 40.08
C GLN A 2 39.54 -31.28 39.05
N THR A 3 40.42 -31.49 38.10
CA THR A 3 40.63 -30.65 36.93
C THR A 3 39.56 -30.90 35.90
N HIS A 4 38.66 -29.94 35.68
CA HIS A 4 37.76 -29.95 34.54
C HIS A 4 38.51 -29.44 33.30
N CYS A 5 38.73 -30.36 32.36
CA CYS A 5 39.10 -30.01 30.97
C CYS A 5 37.93 -29.30 30.26
N LEU A 6 38.17 -28.10 29.76
CA LEU A 6 37.33 -27.42 28.80
C LEU A 6 37.67 -27.91 27.38
N PRO A 7 36.68 -28.15 26.50
CA PRO A 7 36.97 -28.59 25.15
C PRO A 7 37.44 -27.45 24.23
N ASN A 8 38.31 -27.79 23.34
CA ASN A 8 39.01 -27.04 22.29
C ASN A 8 38.30 -25.81 21.70
N LEU A 9 38.93 -24.66 21.87
CA LEU A 9 38.72 -23.49 21.02
C LEU A 9 39.63 -23.61 19.80
N PRO A 10 39.13 -23.21 18.58
CA PRO A 10 39.97 -23.20 17.39
C PRO A 10 41.02 -22.08 17.45
N ASP A 11 42.26 -22.40 16.99
CA ASP A 11 43.51 -21.64 17.08
C ASP A 11 43.58 -20.33 16.24
N THR A 12 42.47 -19.70 15.88
CA THR A 12 42.48 -18.48 15.06
C THR A 12 41.59 -17.36 15.56
N ALA A 13 41.64 -17.08 16.86
CA ALA A 13 40.99 -15.91 17.43
C ALA A 13 42.02 -14.87 17.83
N THR A 14 42.11 -13.75 17.14
CA THR A 14 42.99 -12.63 17.52
C THR A 14 42.18 -11.55 18.19
N PHE A 15 42.60 -11.13 19.40
CA PHE A 15 41.98 -10.02 20.11
C PHE A 15 42.63 -8.69 19.73
N HIS A 16 41.83 -7.75 19.23
CA HIS A 16 42.27 -6.38 19.08
C HIS A 16 41.22 -5.43 19.73
N ARG A 17 41.67 -4.64 20.67
CA ARG A 17 40.88 -3.64 21.42
C ARG A 17 39.55 -4.15 22.04
N GLY A 18 39.58 -5.31 22.70
CA GLY A 18 38.44 -5.79 23.50
C GLY A 18 37.22 -6.27 22.70
N ARG A 19 37.40 -6.58 21.42
CA ARG A 19 36.35 -7.19 20.58
C ARG A 19 36.87 -8.45 19.91
N LEU A 20 36.08 -9.52 19.98
CA LEU A 20 36.35 -10.78 19.25
C LEU A 20 35.99 -10.58 17.79
N ILE A 21 36.96 -10.76 16.89
CA ILE A 21 36.74 -10.76 15.42
C ILE A 21 36.91 -12.20 14.95
N ALA A 22 35.82 -12.85 14.55
CA ALA A 22 35.87 -14.14 13.90
C ALA A 22 36.20 -13.94 12.39
N CYS A 23 37.26 -14.62 11.93
CA CYS A 23 37.62 -14.64 10.54
C CYS A 23 36.68 -15.54 9.73
N ASN A 24 36.26 -15.04 8.59
CA ASN A 24 35.25 -15.57 7.68
C ASN A 24 35.59 -16.94 7.09
N GLY A 25 34.67 -17.90 7.32
CA GLY A 25 34.43 -18.95 6.36
C GLY A 25 33.22 -18.56 5.51
N GLU A 26 33.36 -18.52 4.21
CA GLU A 26 32.26 -18.22 3.25
C GLU A 26 31.20 -19.31 3.31
N SER A 27 30.15 -19.07 4.07
CA SER A 27 28.86 -19.75 3.86
C SER A 27 27.83 -18.65 3.56
N GLY A 28 27.43 -18.58 2.29
CA GLY A 28 26.51 -17.56 1.76
C GLY A 28 25.12 -17.67 2.36
N VAL A 29 24.96 -17.20 3.59
CA VAL A 29 23.65 -16.85 4.14
C VAL A 29 23.29 -15.51 3.53
N ARG A 30 22.48 -15.54 2.48
CA ARG A 30 21.83 -14.32 1.95
C ARG A 30 20.94 -13.79 3.08
N HIS A 31 21.43 -12.76 3.77
CA HIS A 31 20.54 -11.96 4.60
C HIS A 31 19.43 -11.41 3.70
N PRO A 32 18.14 -11.52 4.11
CA PRO A 32 17.09 -10.85 3.37
C PRO A 32 17.46 -9.37 3.30
N GLU A 33 17.54 -8.83 2.08
CA GLU A 33 17.80 -7.41 1.86
C GLU A 33 16.82 -6.62 2.71
N LYS A 34 17.36 -5.70 3.52
CA LYS A 34 16.50 -4.74 4.24
C LYS A 34 15.66 -4.04 3.19
N PRO A 35 14.32 -4.02 3.31
CA PRO A 35 13.47 -3.30 2.37
C PRO A 35 14.00 -1.87 2.27
N SER A 36 14.26 -1.41 1.05
CA SER A 36 14.73 -0.07 0.76
C SER A 36 13.88 0.93 1.55
N ARG A 37 14.49 1.85 2.30
CA ARG A 37 13.84 2.78 3.23
C ARG A 37 12.90 3.80 2.57
N HIS A 38 12.73 3.73 1.25
CA HIS A 38 11.76 4.52 0.51
C HIS A 38 10.83 3.55 -0.22
N PRO A 39 9.53 3.53 0.14
CA PRO A 39 8.57 2.86 -0.71
C PRO A 39 8.58 3.61 -2.06
N SER A 40 9.26 3.03 -3.04
CA SER A 40 9.04 3.38 -4.43
C SER A 40 7.55 3.42 -4.66
N THR A 41 7.05 4.36 -5.42
CA THR A 41 5.63 4.51 -5.76
C THR A 41 5.08 3.14 -6.12
N ARG A 42 4.34 2.52 -5.18
CA ARG A 42 3.77 1.20 -5.37
C ARG A 42 2.68 1.34 -6.43
N LEU A 43 2.86 0.66 -7.55
CA LEU A 43 1.79 0.53 -8.55
C LEU A 43 0.66 -0.27 -7.90
N ILE A 44 -0.46 0.39 -7.66
CA ILE A 44 -1.64 -0.24 -7.08
C ILE A 44 -2.43 -0.84 -8.26
N PRO A 45 -2.65 -2.17 -8.32
CA PRO A 45 -3.34 -2.83 -9.42
C PRO A 45 -4.78 -2.32 -9.56
N SER A 46 -5.42 -2.46 -10.74
CA SER A 46 -6.83 -2.04 -10.95
C SER A 46 -7.75 -2.76 -9.97
N ARG A 47 -7.61 -4.06 -9.83
CA ARG A 47 -8.29 -4.86 -8.81
C ARG A 47 -7.48 -4.83 -7.52
N LYS A 48 -7.97 -4.09 -6.51
CA LYS A 48 -7.31 -3.91 -5.21
C LYS A 48 -7.62 -5.08 -4.27
N ARG A 49 -6.70 -5.33 -3.35
CA ARG A 49 -6.90 -6.26 -2.23
C ARG A 49 -7.17 -5.43 -0.97
N ILE A 50 -8.42 -5.43 -0.54
CA ILE A 50 -8.92 -4.58 0.54
C ILE A 50 -9.15 -5.44 1.78
N ALA A 51 -8.47 -5.13 2.87
CA ALA A 51 -8.74 -5.73 4.18
C ALA A 51 -9.82 -4.92 4.91
N LEU A 52 -10.90 -5.60 5.29
CA LEU A 52 -12.02 -5.07 6.05
C LEU A 52 -11.97 -5.62 7.48
N VAL A 53 -11.78 -4.76 8.44
CA VAL A 53 -11.65 -5.10 9.86
C VAL A 53 -12.58 -4.23 10.67
N ALA A 54 -13.17 -4.78 11.72
CA ALA A 54 -13.95 -4.00 12.68
C ALA A 54 -13.89 -4.63 14.07
N HIS A 55 -13.94 -3.79 15.10
CA HIS A 55 -14.25 -4.22 16.45
C HIS A 55 -15.67 -4.79 16.52
N ASP A 56 -15.95 -5.64 17.50
CA ASP A 56 -17.22 -6.34 17.60
C ASP A 56 -18.42 -5.36 17.57
N ASN A 57 -18.33 -4.24 18.27
CA ASN A 57 -19.36 -3.19 18.31
C ASN A 57 -19.49 -2.37 17.00
N ARG A 58 -18.56 -2.54 16.05
CA ARG A 58 -18.53 -1.78 14.79
C ARG A 58 -18.78 -2.63 13.55
N LYS A 59 -19.00 -3.93 13.72
CA LYS A 59 -19.21 -4.86 12.58
C LYS A 59 -20.47 -4.54 11.80
N GLU A 60 -21.55 -4.23 12.46
CA GLU A 60 -22.82 -3.84 11.82
C GLU A 60 -22.68 -2.51 11.07
N GLN A 61 -21.95 -1.55 11.65
CA GLN A 61 -21.65 -0.29 10.99
C GLN A 61 -20.80 -0.52 9.72
N LEU A 62 -19.78 -1.39 9.80
CA LEU A 62 -18.97 -1.76 8.64
C LEU A 62 -19.81 -2.45 7.55
N ALA A 63 -20.71 -3.36 7.93
CA ALA A 63 -21.59 -4.05 6.98
C ALA A 63 -22.55 -3.07 6.28
N THR A 64 -23.16 -2.18 7.05
CA THR A 64 -24.06 -1.13 6.50
C THR A 64 -23.31 -0.21 5.55
N TRP A 65 -22.09 0.20 5.91
CA TRP A 65 -21.22 1.00 5.06
C TRP A 65 -20.84 0.24 3.79
N ALA A 66 -20.44 -1.02 3.91
CA ALA A 66 -20.06 -1.85 2.78
C ALA A 66 -21.21 -2.04 1.80
N LEU A 67 -22.43 -2.25 2.30
CA LEU A 67 -23.63 -2.35 1.46
C LEU A 67 -23.89 -1.07 0.66
N LYS A 68 -23.74 0.10 1.26
CA LYS A 68 -23.85 1.40 0.58
C LYS A 68 -22.79 1.58 -0.52
N ARG A 69 -21.65 0.92 -0.41
CA ARG A 69 -20.50 1.00 -1.34
C ARG A 69 -20.33 -0.28 -2.18
N ARG A 70 -21.37 -1.13 -2.21
CA ARG A 70 -21.35 -2.45 -2.84
C ARG A 70 -20.77 -2.43 -4.25
N THR A 71 -21.26 -1.55 -5.10
CA THR A 71 -20.87 -1.50 -6.52
C THR A 71 -19.36 -1.33 -6.73
N LYS A 72 -18.70 -0.56 -5.87
CA LYS A 72 -17.25 -0.37 -5.91
C LYS A 72 -16.50 -1.53 -5.25
N LEU A 73 -16.98 -2.01 -4.10
CA LEU A 73 -16.28 -3.04 -3.33
C LEU A 73 -16.22 -4.39 -4.05
N ILE A 74 -17.27 -4.80 -4.75
CA ILE A 74 -17.32 -6.09 -5.45
C ILE A 74 -16.36 -6.20 -6.63
N GLU A 75 -15.84 -5.09 -7.13
CA GLU A 75 -14.82 -5.04 -8.18
C GLU A 75 -13.43 -5.43 -7.66
N HIS A 76 -13.28 -5.52 -6.34
CA HIS A 76 -12.03 -5.75 -5.64
C HIS A 76 -11.99 -7.10 -4.93
N GLU A 77 -10.82 -7.51 -4.44
CA GLU A 77 -10.67 -8.68 -3.59
C GLU A 77 -10.80 -8.27 -2.13
N LEU A 78 -11.80 -8.81 -1.46
CA LEU A 78 -12.09 -8.46 -0.07
C LEU A 78 -11.53 -9.52 0.87
N TYR A 79 -10.81 -9.09 1.89
CA TYR A 79 -10.25 -9.91 2.96
C TYR A 79 -10.82 -9.43 4.30
N ALA A 80 -11.25 -10.34 5.15
CA ALA A 80 -11.73 -9.99 6.48
C ALA A 80 -11.46 -11.11 7.49
N THR A 81 -11.42 -10.76 8.78
CA THR A 81 -11.42 -11.75 9.86
C THR A 81 -12.73 -12.51 9.86
N ARG A 82 -12.69 -13.80 10.24
CA ARG A 82 -13.76 -14.78 10.04
C ARG A 82 -15.17 -14.22 10.21
N ARG A 83 -15.49 -13.71 11.41
CA ARG A 83 -16.84 -13.21 11.72
C ARG A 83 -17.22 -11.95 10.92
N THR A 84 -16.26 -11.09 10.63
CA THR A 84 -16.46 -9.92 9.76
C THR A 84 -16.68 -10.36 8.32
N ALA A 85 -15.95 -11.38 7.85
CA ALA A 85 -16.10 -11.92 6.51
C ALA A 85 -17.50 -12.50 6.27
N ASP A 86 -18.03 -13.27 7.24
CA ASP A 86 -19.39 -13.83 7.14
C ASP A 86 -20.42 -12.71 6.97
N ILE A 87 -20.37 -11.69 7.83
CA ILE A 87 -21.31 -10.55 7.79
C ILE A 87 -21.20 -9.74 6.49
N ILE A 88 -19.98 -9.49 6.03
CA ILE A 88 -19.75 -8.72 4.80
C ILE A 88 -20.14 -9.52 3.55
N ALA A 89 -19.83 -10.82 3.52
CA ALA A 89 -20.20 -11.69 2.40
C ALA A 89 -21.72 -11.77 2.24
N GLU A 90 -22.45 -11.88 3.34
CA GLU A 90 -23.93 -11.85 3.36
C GLU A 90 -24.45 -10.49 2.90
N ALA A 91 -23.95 -9.38 3.47
CA ALA A 91 -24.41 -8.04 3.13
C ALA A 91 -24.18 -7.67 1.66
N LEU A 92 -23.04 -8.06 1.10
CA LEU A 92 -22.67 -7.75 -0.28
C LEU A 92 -23.19 -8.77 -1.29
N ASN A 93 -23.61 -9.96 -0.86
CA ASN A 93 -23.83 -11.13 -1.70
C ASN A 93 -22.63 -11.33 -2.68
N ALA A 94 -21.43 -11.36 -2.12
CA ALA A 94 -20.17 -11.41 -2.86
C ALA A 94 -19.10 -12.19 -2.07
N PRO A 95 -18.12 -12.82 -2.74
CA PRO A 95 -17.08 -13.57 -2.07
C PRO A 95 -16.16 -12.66 -1.26
N VAL A 96 -15.84 -13.07 -0.04
CA VAL A 96 -14.86 -12.44 0.86
C VAL A 96 -13.88 -13.50 1.33
N PHE A 97 -12.59 -13.24 1.26
CA PHE A 97 -11.56 -14.15 1.75
C PHE A 97 -11.52 -14.15 3.28
N HIS A 98 -11.79 -15.29 3.87
CA HIS A 98 -11.82 -15.47 5.31
C HIS A 98 -10.42 -15.63 5.89
N LEU A 99 -10.09 -14.82 6.86
CA LEU A 99 -8.92 -14.96 7.72
C LEU A 99 -9.35 -15.54 9.07
N LEU A 100 -8.38 -15.89 9.91
CA LEU A 100 -8.68 -16.32 11.28
C LEU A 100 -9.44 -15.23 12.04
N SER A 101 -10.13 -15.62 13.10
CA SER A 101 -10.71 -14.62 14.02
C SER A 101 -9.59 -13.84 14.74
N GLY A 102 -9.87 -12.60 15.16
CA GLY A 102 -8.89 -11.76 15.87
C GLY A 102 -8.18 -12.50 17.02
N PRO A 103 -8.92 -13.15 17.97
CA PRO A 103 -8.31 -13.93 19.05
C PRO A 103 -7.38 -15.06 18.61
N LEU A 104 -7.53 -15.55 17.40
CA LEU A 104 -6.72 -16.63 16.83
C LEU A 104 -5.65 -16.12 15.87
N GLY A 105 -5.39 -14.81 15.85
CA GLY A 105 -4.33 -14.22 15.04
C GLY A 105 -4.77 -13.74 13.67
N GLY A 106 -6.04 -13.42 13.46
CA GLY A 106 -6.55 -12.88 12.20
C GLY A 106 -5.93 -11.52 11.84
N ASP A 107 -5.69 -10.69 12.81
CA ASP A 107 -4.98 -9.41 12.69
C ASP A 107 -3.50 -9.59 12.32
N GLN A 108 -2.82 -10.58 12.91
CA GLN A 108 -1.45 -10.94 12.51
C GLN A 108 -1.40 -11.45 11.06
N GLN A 109 -2.41 -12.21 10.62
CA GLN A 109 -2.51 -12.61 9.22
C GLN A 109 -2.67 -11.44 8.27
N ILE A 110 -3.45 -10.42 8.65
CA ILE A 110 -3.57 -9.18 7.88
C ILE A 110 -2.22 -8.46 7.85
N GLY A 111 -1.56 -8.32 9.00
CA GLY A 111 -0.25 -7.69 9.11
C GLY A 111 0.82 -8.37 8.25
N SER A 112 0.86 -9.71 8.25
CA SER A 112 1.75 -10.49 7.37
C SER A 112 1.45 -10.22 5.90
N ARG A 113 0.18 -10.21 5.49
CA ARG A 113 -0.23 -9.92 4.11
C ARG A 113 0.11 -8.49 3.68
N ILE A 114 0.06 -7.52 4.59
CA ILE A 114 0.55 -6.16 4.35
C ILE A 114 2.05 -6.18 4.08
N ALA A 115 2.83 -6.85 4.94
CA ALA A 115 4.27 -6.97 4.81
C ALA A 115 4.70 -7.70 3.52
N GLU A 116 3.93 -8.69 3.09
CA GLU A 116 4.10 -9.41 1.83
C GLU A 116 3.57 -8.67 0.60
N SER A 117 3.10 -7.43 0.77
CA SER A 117 2.46 -6.65 -0.29
C SER A 117 1.22 -7.31 -0.93
N LYS A 118 0.50 -8.12 -0.14
CA LYS A 118 -0.73 -8.82 -0.54
C LYS A 118 -2.01 -8.12 -0.09
N ILE A 119 -1.92 -6.96 0.55
CA ILE A 119 -3.02 -6.05 0.88
C ILE A 119 -2.64 -4.66 0.36
N ASP A 120 -3.57 -4.00 -0.30
CA ASP A 120 -3.38 -2.69 -0.92
C ASP A 120 -4.06 -1.57 -0.14
N ILE A 121 -5.14 -1.88 0.58
CA ILE A 121 -5.93 -0.94 1.38
C ILE A 121 -6.36 -1.61 2.67
N LEU A 122 -6.29 -0.88 3.78
CA LEU A 122 -6.80 -1.31 5.08
C LEU A 122 -7.97 -0.42 5.49
N ILE A 123 -9.15 -1.01 5.70
CA ILE A 123 -10.32 -0.32 6.27
C ILE A 123 -10.61 -0.97 7.61
N PHE A 124 -10.40 -0.23 8.70
CA PHE A 124 -10.53 -0.71 10.05
C PHE A 124 -11.49 0.17 10.85
N PHE A 125 -12.73 -0.25 11.03
CA PHE A 125 -13.69 0.46 11.87
C PHE A 125 -13.38 0.22 13.35
N TRP A 126 -12.55 1.13 13.87
CA TRP A 126 -12.08 1.12 15.24
C TRP A 126 -13.13 1.71 16.18
N ASP A 127 -13.27 1.13 17.38
CA ASP A 127 -14.05 1.69 18.47
C ASP A 127 -13.12 2.25 19.56
N PRO A 128 -12.82 3.57 19.56
CA PRO A 128 -11.87 4.18 20.47
C PRO A 128 -12.42 4.30 21.91
N LEU A 129 -13.72 4.14 22.10
CA LEU A 129 -14.39 4.28 23.39
C LEU A 129 -14.77 2.93 24.01
N GLY A 130 -14.63 1.85 23.26
CA GLY A 130 -14.92 0.51 23.74
C GLY A 130 -13.87 0.05 24.77
N HIS A 131 -14.33 -0.37 25.94
CA HIS A 131 -13.48 -1.02 26.94
C HIS A 131 -13.12 -2.43 26.47
N GLN A 132 -12.18 -2.56 25.55
CA GLN A 132 -11.75 -3.86 25.08
C GLN A 132 -10.27 -4.10 25.44
N PRO A 133 -9.92 -5.28 26.00
CA PRO A 133 -8.54 -5.64 26.31
C PRO A 133 -7.66 -5.80 25.06
N ARG A 134 -8.20 -5.57 23.84
CA ARG A 134 -7.55 -5.80 22.55
C ARG A 134 -7.10 -4.54 21.81
N ASP A 135 -7.09 -3.38 22.46
CA ASP A 135 -6.51 -2.15 21.87
C ASP A 135 -5.00 -2.33 21.50
N SER A 136 -4.35 -3.34 22.07
CA SER A 136 -2.99 -3.73 21.72
C SER A 136 -2.84 -4.17 20.26
N ASP A 137 -3.89 -4.72 19.65
CA ASP A 137 -3.81 -5.35 18.33
C ASP A 137 -3.99 -4.33 17.19
N VAL A 138 -4.64 -3.21 17.46
CA VAL A 138 -4.90 -2.12 16.51
C VAL A 138 -3.63 -1.38 16.12
N LYS A 139 -2.85 -0.96 17.11
CA LYS A 139 -1.63 -0.15 16.92
C LYS A 139 -0.58 -0.82 16.04
N PRO A 140 -0.27 -2.12 16.21
CA PRO A 140 0.64 -2.83 15.33
C PRO A 140 0.17 -2.85 13.88
N LEU A 141 -1.13 -3.06 13.64
CA LEU A 141 -1.70 -3.13 12.31
C LEU A 141 -1.64 -1.78 11.59
N LEU A 142 -2.03 -0.69 12.25
CA LEU A 142 -1.92 0.67 11.72
C LEU A 142 -0.45 1.08 11.47
N ARG A 143 0.46 0.69 12.38
CA ARG A 143 1.89 0.92 12.19
C ARG A 143 2.42 0.23 10.93
N LEU A 144 1.99 -1.00 10.66
CA LEU A 144 2.36 -1.71 9.44
C LEU A 144 1.79 -1.01 8.21
N ALA A 145 0.51 -0.65 8.22
CA ALA A 145 -0.11 0.07 7.11
C ALA A 145 0.65 1.37 6.78
N THR A 146 1.03 2.14 7.81
CA THR A 146 1.83 3.35 7.65
C THR A 146 3.24 3.05 7.14
N ALA A 147 3.92 2.05 7.70
CA ALA A 147 5.29 1.68 7.32
C ALA A 147 5.38 1.20 5.87
N TYR A 148 4.34 0.52 5.38
CA TYR A 148 4.24 0.03 4.01
C TYR A 148 3.52 1.02 3.07
N ASN A 149 3.21 2.22 3.56
CA ASN A 149 2.57 3.30 2.79
C ASN A 149 1.30 2.84 2.04
N ILE A 150 0.45 2.04 2.71
CA ILE A 150 -0.86 1.70 2.18
C ILE A 150 -1.94 2.62 2.74
N PRO A 151 -2.93 3.03 1.92
CA PRO A 151 -4.08 3.78 2.41
C PRO A 151 -4.78 3.03 3.54
N ASN A 152 -5.07 3.74 4.64
CA ASN A 152 -5.82 3.15 5.74
C ASN A 152 -6.91 4.09 6.24
N ALA A 153 -8.06 3.52 6.63
CA ALA A 153 -9.19 4.24 7.22
C ALA A 153 -9.53 3.64 8.57
N CYS A 154 -9.70 4.49 9.59
CA CYS A 154 -10.13 4.07 10.93
C CYS A 154 -11.59 4.42 11.24
N ASN A 155 -12.31 5.03 10.31
CA ASN A 155 -13.70 5.44 10.40
C ASN A 155 -14.37 5.48 9.03
N GLU A 156 -15.70 5.63 9.02
CA GLU A 156 -16.53 5.67 7.82
C GLU A 156 -16.16 6.81 6.86
N ALA A 157 -15.96 8.02 7.40
CA ALA A 157 -15.65 9.19 6.56
C ALA A 157 -14.33 9.03 5.78
N THR A 158 -13.28 8.52 6.44
CA THR A 158 -12.01 8.25 5.76
C THR A 158 -12.13 7.09 4.77
N ALA A 159 -12.91 6.06 5.12
CA ALA A 159 -13.19 4.95 4.22
C ALA A 159 -13.91 5.43 2.95
N ASP A 160 -14.86 6.35 3.07
CA ASP A 160 -15.55 6.97 1.94
C ASP A 160 -14.58 7.77 1.04
N CYS A 161 -13.68 8.54 1.65
CA CYS A 161 -12.65 9.25 0.90
C CYS A 161 -11.76 8.29 0.09
N ILE A 162 -11.33 7.19 0.71
CA ILE A 162 -10.49 6.19 0.04
C ILE A 162 -11.24 5.52 -1.10
N ILE A 163 -12.47 5.01 -0.84
CA ILE A 163 -13.28 4.31 -1.84
C ILE A 163 -13.75 5.23 -2.99
N SER A 164 -13.93 6.51 -2.72
CA SER A 164 -14.29 7.51 -3.73
C SER A 164 -13.09 8.13 -4.43
N SER A 165 -11.87 7.81 -3.99
CA SER A 165 -10.66 8.39 -4.55
C SER A 165 -10.35 7.85 -5.95
N LEU A 166 -9.69 8.70 -6.76
CA LEU A 166 -9.17 8.31 -8.07
C LEU A 166 -8.14 7.16 -8.01
N LEU A 167 -7.63 6.81 -6.81
CA LEU A 167 -6.74 5.66 -6.62
C LEU A 167 -7.44 4.32 -6.89
N LEU A 168 -8.77 4.26 -6.74
CA LEU A 168 -9.55 3.08 -7.06
C LEU A 168 -9.94 3.04 -8.55
N ASP A 169 -10.14 4.21 -9.15
CA ASP A 169 -10.49 4.34 -10.55
C ASP A 169 -9.24 4.42 -11.47
N ALA A 170 -8.04 4.43 -10.89
CA ALA A 170 -6.81 4.41 -11.67
C ALA A 170 -6.62 3.01 -12.27
N GLU A 171 -6.83 2.89 -13.56
CA GLU A 171 -6.31 1.77 -14.35
C GLU A 171 -4.82 1.61 -14.03
N PRO A 172 -4.31 0.37 -13.80
CA PRO A 172 -2.88 0.18 -13.73
C PRO A 172 -2.32 0.57 -15.09
N GLU A 173 -1.41 1.50 -15.11
CA GLU A 173 -0.49 1.64 -16.24
C GLU A 173 0.44 0.42 -16.26
N ALA A 174 -0.13 -0.77 -16.44
CA ALA A 174 0.57 -1.96 -16.81
C ALA A 174 0.84 -1.84 -18.31
N GLY A 175 2.08 -1.52 -18.71
CA GLY A 175 2.67 -1.83 -20.02
C GLY A 175 1.79 -2.04 -21.26
N GLY A 176 0.54 -1.65 -21.22
CA GLY A 176 -0.39 -1.59 -22.32
C GLY A 176 -0.21 -0.25 -23.00
N LYS A 177 0.20 -0.29 -24.28
CA LYS A 177 0.20 0.83 -25.22
C LYS A 177 -0.94 1.77 -24.86
N PRO A 178 -0.68 3.04 -24.48
CA PRO A 178 -1.74 3.95 -24.10
C PRO A 178 -2.76 3.98 -25.23
N PRO A 179 -4.08 4.01 -24.95
CA PRO A 179 -5.04 4.29 -25.98
C PRO A 179 -4.57 5.59 -26.62
N ASN A 180 -4.66 5.67 -27.93
CA ASN A 180 -4.10 6.69 -28.80
C ASN A 180 -4.47 8.12 -28.35
N HIS A 181 -3.91 8.56 -27.20
CA HIS A 181 -4.22 9.82 -26.56
C HIS A 181 -3.42 10.92 -27.23
N ASN A 182 -4.03 11.55 -28.20
CA ASN A 182 -3.56 12.84 -28.71
C ASN A 182 -3.54 13.94 -27.62
N LEU A 183 -4.01 13.64 -26.40
CA LEU A 183 -4.12 14.57 -25.28
C LEU A 183 -3.32 14.06 -24.08
N LEU A 184 -2.27 14.78 -23.72
CA LEU A 184 -1.43 14.51 -22.56
C LEU A 184 -1.87 15.34 -21.34
N THR A 185 -1.69 14.78 -20.15
CA THR A 185 -1.76 15.53 -18.89
C THR A 185 -0.52 16.40 -18.71
N ILE A 186 -0.55 17.35 -17.78
CA ILE A 186 0.64 18.15 -17.40
C ILE A 186 1.82 17.23 -17.01
N ARG A 187 1.57 16.18 -16.24
CA ARG A 187 2.62 15.26 -15.79
C ARG A 187 3.24 14.49 -16.96
N GLU A 188 2.41 13.87 -17.80
CA GLU A 188 2.88 13.17 -19.00
C GLU A 188 3.65 14.08 -19.96
N THR A 189 3.22 15.35 -20.06
CA THR A 189 3.93 16.36 -20.87
C THR A 189 5.28 16.73 -20.24
N ALA A 190 5.35 16.85 -18.91
CA ALA A 190 6.60 17.10 -18.19
C ALA A 190 7.61 15.98 -18.40
N ASP A 191 7.15 14.73 -18.29
CA ASP A 191 7.96 13.53 -18.55
C ASP A 191 8.38 13.46 -20.04
N TYR A 192 7.47 13.73 -20.95
CA TYR A 192 7.73 13.74 -22.39
C TYR A 192 8.79 14.78 -22.81
N LEU A 193 8.68 16.00 -22.26
CA LEU A 193 9.63 17.10 -22.53
C LEU A 193 10.87 17.06 -21.63
N ARG A 194 10.93 16.14 -20.66
CA ARG A 194 11.96 16.04 -19.61
C ARG A 194 12.16 17.35 -18.84
N LEU A 195 11.05 18.03 -18.56
CA LEU A 195 11.02 19.27 -17.80
C LEU A 195 10.48 19.05 -16.38
N PRO A 196 10.96 19.83 -15.38
CA PRO A 196 10.32 19.86 -14.06
C PRO A 196 8.85 20.28 -14.18
N LEU A 197 7.98 19.65 -13.37
CA LEU A 197 6.54 19.91 -13.39
C LEU A 197 6.20 21.41 -13.16
N SER A 198 6.95 22.07 -12.28
CA SER A 198 6.82 23.51 -11.99
C SER A 198 7.10 24.38 -13.22
N SER A 199 8.14 24.04 -13.98
CA SER A 199 8.51 24.74 -15.20
C SER A 199 7.42 24.58 -16.27
N LEU A 200 6.85 23.39 -16.40
CA LEU A 200 5.77 23.12 -17.34
C LEU A 200 4.51 23.93 -17.00
N TYR A 201 4.11 23.97 -15.73
CA TYR A 201 2.99 24.81 -15.28
C TYR A 201 3.19 26.28 -15.64
N TYR A 202 4.39 26.80 -15.43
CA TYR A 202 4.74 28.17 -15.78
C TYR A 202 4.63 28.42 -17.30
N LEU A 203 5.13 27.51 -18.14
CA LEU A 203 5.08 27.63 -19.59
C LEU A 203 3.63 27.57 -20.11
N VAL A 204 2.79 26.70 -19.54
CA VAL A 204 1.37 26.57 -19.89
C VAL A 204 0.60 27.83 -19.49
N GLN A 205 0.83 28.38 -18.29
CA GLN A 205 0.17 29.60 -17.82
C GLN A 205 0.54 30.82 -18.68
N ARG A 206 1.75 30.86 -19.22
CA ARG A 206 2.19 31.92 -20.14
C ARG A 206 1.77 31.70 -21.59
N GLY A 207 1.05 30.62 -21.89
CA GLY A 207 0.62 30.32 -23.26
C GLY A 207 1.75 29.89 -24.20
N GLN A 208 2.94 29.62 -23.65
CA GLN A 208 4.09 29.17 -24.45
C GLN A 208 3.95 27.70 -24.88
N ILE A 209 3.10 26.95 -24.20
CA ILE A 209 2.70 25.60 -24.59
C ILE A 209 1.18 25.61 -24.77
N PRO A 210 0.66 25.22 -25.96
CA PRO A 210 -0.76 25.21 -26.24
C PRO A 210 -1.44 24.14 -25.42
N ALA A 211 -2.23 24.56 -24.45
CA ALA A 211 -2.97 23.69 -23.54
C ALA A 211 -4.43 24.13 -23.44
N ILE A 212 -5.31 23.16 -23.26
CA ILE A 212 -6.75 23.37 -23.03
C ILE A 212 -7.12 22.93 -21.62
N GLN A 213 -8.05 23.63 -21.00
CA GLN A 213 -8.55 23.26 -19.68
C GLN A 213 -9.89 22.52 -19.81
N ILE A 214 -9.91 21.26 -19.39
CA ILE A 214 -11.10 20.41 -19.41
C ILE A 214 -11.40 19.99 -17.97
N GLY A 215 -12.58 20.35 -17.44
CA GLY A 215 -12.96 20.02 -16.07
C GLY A 215 -11.97 20.53 -15.00
N GLY A 216 -11.41 21.73 -15.17
CA GLY A 216 -10.42 22.32 -14.28
C GLY A 216 -9.01 21.72 -14.41
N ARG A 217 -8.77 20.82 -15.34
CA ARG A 217 -7.48 20.14 -15.56
C ARG A 217 -6.89 20.48 -16.91
N TRP A 218 -5.61 20.81 -16.95
CA TRP A 218 -4.90 21.07 -18.19
C TRP A 218 -4.70 19.79 -19.02
N ARG A 219 -4.92 19.92 -20.33
CA ARG A 219 -4.63 18.89 -21.33
C ARG A 219 -3.85 19.52 -22.47
N ILE A 220 -2.83 18.81 -22.95
CA ILE A 220 -1.94 19.25 -24.00
C ILE A 220 -2.02 18.25 -25.16
N LYS A 221 -2.20 18.74 -26.37
CA LYS A 221 -2.28 17.90 -27.56
C LYS A 221 -0.87 17.48 -27.97
N LYS A 222 -0.59 16.18 -28.03
CA LYS A 222 0.74 15.66 -28.35
C LYS A 222 1.24 16.16 -29.71
N SER A 223 0.38 16.17 -30.72
CA SER A 223 0.73 16.69 -32.05
C SER A 223 1.13 18.16 -32.05
N SER A 224 0.63 18.98 -31.10
CA SER A 224 1.06 20.37 -30.96
C SER A 224 2.44 20.48 -30.35
N LEU A 225 2.82 19.57 -29.45
CA LEU A 225 4.17 19.49 -28.89
C LEU A 225 5.19 19.03 -29.94
N ASP A 226 4.83 17.99 -30.69
CA ASP A 226 5.69 17.47 -31.76
C ASP A 226 5.95 18.55 -32.82
N GLY A 227 4.93 19.34 -33.19
CA GLY A 227 5.07 20.46 -34.10
C GLY A 227 5.98 21.58 -33.57
N MET A 228 6.00 21.81 -32.25
CA MET A 228 6.88 22.80 -31.61
C MET A 228 8.33 22.34 -31.48
N LEU A 229 8.57 21.03 -31.46
CA LEU A 229 9.92 20.47 -31.35
C LEU A 229 10.60 20.29 -32.71
N LEU A 230 9.81 20.28 -33.81
CA LEU A 230 10.29 20.06 -35.17
C LEU A 230 10.39 21.35 -35.99
N GLY A 231 9.88 22.48 -35.48
CA GLY A 231 9.94 23.80 -36.09
C GLY A 231 10.96 24.69 -35.40
#